data_e562f1a6481f4b84f4e99469712e05a3
#
_entry.id   e562f1a6481f4b84f4e99469712e05a3
#
_cell.length_a   1.000
_cell.length_b   1.000
_cell.length_c   1.000
_cell.angle_alpha   90.00
_cell.angle_beta   90.00
_cell.angle_gamma   90.00
#
_symmetry.space_group_name_H-M   'P 1'
#
loop_
_entity.id
_entity.type
_entity.pdbx_description
1 polymer ?
#
loop_
_entity_poly.entity_id
_entity_poly.type
_entity_poly.pdbx_seq_one_letter_code
_entity_poly.pdbx_strand_id
1 'polypeptide(L)'
;HGGIMSAKTIIKGTLIFAISGILCRIAGFIFRIYISRIMPASQIGLYQMVMPICVLGQAIAVGGLSTAVTKYTAAYSAQKKKDKGYVNFLAALLCCTAVSTIIAVLIIKNATFIAKVFLSDNLCKSLLIIAAYSLPFACIHSVISSYFIGLELHILPAAAQVIEQVIRITCVFTFAGIAEQNGESPDASTALYGILAGEIASSVFCFIAVIFLKDRYKTEEAALSKTPLYYISEGIIQLAVNYRLALPITANHVCLHLMQSFEAVLLPMMLITCGSTNEQALATYGVLTGMTMPLVLFPATFTNAMSQALLPDISKSWQTGNLSRLNKSMQLALTLSCNIGIMCIPGFFFYGAGF
;
A
#
# COMPACT_ATOMS: atom_id res chain seq x y z
N HIS A 1 -20.43 -27.39 12.99
CA HIS A 1 -20.37 -26.16 13.81
C HIS A 1 -19.59 -25.07 13.08
N GLY A 2 -20.19 -24.47 12.03
CA GLY A 2 -19.73 -23.21 11.42
C GLY A 2 -20.21 -22.05 12.30
N GLY A 3 -19.48 -21.77 13.39
CA GLY A 3 -19.83 -20.68 14.29
C GLY A 3 -19.67 -19.34 13.56
N ILE A 4 -20.74 -18.58 13.49
CA ILE A 4 -20.73 -17.13 13.24
C ILE A 4 -19.71 -16.57 14.24
N MET A 5 -18.60 -16.01 13.73
CA MET A 5 -17.61 -15.36 14.60
C MET A 5 -18.35 -14.33 15.46
N SER A 6 -18.16 -14.40 16.77
CA SER A 6 -18.81 -13.48 17.71
C SER A 6 -18.50 -12.04 17.31
N ALA A 7 -19.48 -11.14 17.41
CA ALA A 7 -19.28 -9.70 17.15
C ALA A 7 -18.06 -9.14 17.91
N LYS A 8 -17.76 -9.68 19.11
CA LYS A 8 -16.54 -9.37 19.87
C LYS A 8 -15.27 -9.76 19.12
N THR A 9 -15.23 -10.88 18.41
CA THR A 9 -14.05 -11.35 17.66
C THR A 9 -13.80 -10.47 16.43
N ILE A 10 -14.85 -10.05 15.73
CA ILE A 10 -14.76 -9.14 14.59
C ILE A 10 -14.24 -7.77 15.04
N ILE A 11 -14.82 -7.20 16.10
CA ILE A 11 -14.39 -5.92 16.66
C ILE A 11 -12.92 -5.99 17.11
N LYS A 12 -12.53 -7.08 17.79
CA LYS A 12 -11.16 -7.29 18.21
C LYS A 12 -10.19 -7.39 17.02
N GLY A 13 -10.57 -8.12 15.97
CA GLY A 13 -9.76 -8.24 14.74
C GLY A 13 -9.59 -6.90 14.01
N THR A 14 -10.67 -6.15 13.85
CA THR A 14 -10.64 -4.81 13.23
C THR A 14 -9.77 -3.83 14.06
N LEU A 15 -9.88 -3.87 15.38
CA LEU A 15 -9.07 -3.04 16.28
C LEU A 15 -7.57 -3.38 16.16
N ILE A 16 -7.22 -4.68 16.15
CA ILE A 16 -5.84 -5.14 15.96
C ILE A 16 -5.29 -4.64 14.61
N PHE A 17 -6.07 -4.75 13.53
CA PHE A 17 -5.69 -4.26 12.22
C PHE A 17 -5.47 -2.73 12.20
N ALA A 18 -6.36 -1.96 12.84
CA ALA A 18 -6.21 -0.51 12.96
C ALA A 18 -4.96 -0.13 13.77
N ILE A 19 -4.72 -0.78 14.92
CA ILE A 19 -3.55 -0.53 15.76
C ILE A 19 -2.27 -0.89 15.02
N SER A 20 -2.20 -2.05 14.35
CA SER A 20 -1.03 -2.43 13.57
C SER A 20 -0.75 -1.44 12.44
N GLY A 21 -1.79 -0.94 11.77
CA GLY A 21 -1.66 0.09 10.74
C GLY A 21 -1.07 1.40 11.29
N ILE A 22 -1.48 1.83 12.49
CA ILE A 22 -0.91 3.01 13.16
C ILE A 22 0.55 2.77 13.52
N LEU A 23 0.88 1.62 14.13
CA LEU A 23 2.25 1.26 14.50
C LEU A 23 3.18 1.20 13.28
N CYS A 24 2.73 0.60 12.17
CA CYS A 24 3.49 0.57 10.92
C CYS A 24 3.72 1.97 10.34
N ARG A 25 2.75 2.88 10.46
CA ARG A 25 2.91 4.28 10.01
C ARG A 25 3.93 5.04 10.88
N ILE A 26 3.88 4.87 12.20
CA ILE A 26 4.87 5.45 13.12
C ILE A 26 6.26 4.89 12.81
N ALA A 27 6.38 3.57 12.68
CA ALA A 27 7.65 2.93 12.32
C ALA A 27 8.17 3.42 10.95
N GLY A 28 7.29 3.55 9.96
CA GLY A 28 7.63 4.12 8.65
C GLY A 28 8.07 5.59 8.72
N PHE A 29 7.49 6.38 9.61
CA PHE A 29 7.90 7.77 9.84
C PHE A 29 9.28 7.84 10.49
N ILE A 30 9.53 7.07 11.55
CA ILE A 30 10.85 6.97 12.21
C ILE A 30 11.90 6.49 11.19
N PHE A 31 11.57 5.51 10.37
CA PHE A 31 12.43 5.00 9.32
C PHE A 31 12.78 6.08 8.27
N ARG A 32 11.85 6.96 7.90
CA ARG A 32 12.13 8.10 7.02
C ARG A 32 13.11 9.10 7.64
N ILE A 33 12.97 9.39 8.94
CA ILE A 33 13.94 10.21 9.67
C ILE A 33 15.32 9.56 9.65
N TYR A 34 15.40 8.25 9.83
CA TYR A 34 16.67 7.52 9.76
C TYR A 34 17.29 7.65 8.36
N ILE A 35 16.54 7.33 7.30
CA ILE A 35 17.03 7.46 5.91
C ILE A 35 17.51 8.89 5.62
N SER A 36 16.79 9.91 6.07
CA SER A 36 17.16 11.30 5.84
C SER A 36 18.48 11.73 6.49
N ARG A 37 18.94 10.98 7.49
CA ARG A 37 20.23 11.24 8.18
C ARG A 37 21.40 10.51 7.55
N ILE A 38 21.17 9.37 6.92
CA ILE A 38 22.24 8.51 6.38
C ILE A 38 22.44 8.69 4.88
N MET A 39 21.40 9.15 4.16
CA MET A 39 21.44 9.30 2.70
C MET A 39 21.56 10.77 2.30
N PRO A 40 22.37 11.09 1.27
CA PRO A 40 22.36 12.42 0.66
C PRO A 40 20.96 12.82 0.16
N ALA A 41 20.60 14.09 0.27
CA ALA A 41 19.29 14.60 -0.13
C ALA A 41 18.98 14.35 -1.62
N SER A 42 20.00 14.41 -2.50
CA SER A 42 19.88 14.07 -3.91
C SER A 42 19.48 12.61 -4.15
N GLN A 43 20.00 11.68 -3.36
CA GLN A 43 19.63 10.26 -3.43
C GLN A 43 18.18 10.02 -2.98
N ILE A 44 17.72 10.76 -1.97
CA ILE A 44 16.32 10.74 -1.56
C ILE A 44 15.44 11.31 -2.69
N GLY A 45 15.89 12.36 -3.39
CA GLY A 45 15.20 12.89 -4.57
C GLY A 45 15.05 11.86 -5.67
N LEU A 46 16.12 11.13 -6.03
CA LEU A 46 16.08 10.05 -7.01
C LEU A 46 15.09 8.94 -6.62
N TYR A 47 15.12 8.51 -5.36
CA TYR A 47 14.16 7.55 -4.83
C TYR A 47 12.70 8.04 -4.99
N GLN A 48 12.44 9.30 -4.63
CA GLN A 48 11.11 9.90 -4.70
C GLN A 48 10.62 10.12 -6.14
N MET A 49 11.52 10.29 -7.11
CA MET A 49 11.14 10.37 -8.53
C MET A 49 10.71 9.03 -9.12
N VAL A 50 11.31 7.93 -8.67
CA VAL A 50 11.01 6.58 -9.18
C VAL A 50 9.73 6.02 -8.59
N MET A 51 9.44 6.29 -7.33
CA MET A 51 8.32 5.71 -6.60
C MET A 51 6.94 5.95 -7.23
N PRO A 52 6.57 7.15 -7.70
CA PRO A 52 5.26 7.39 -8.31
C PRO A 52 4.99 6.53 -9.55
N ILE A 53 6.01 6.21 -10.35
CA ILE A 53 5.88 5.34 -11.54
C ILE A 53 5.51 3.92 -11.11
N CYS A 54 6.13 3.41 -10.07
CA CYS A 54 5.84 2.07 -9.55
C CYS A 54 4.46 2.01 -8.88
N VAL A 55 4.11 3.04 -8.09
CA VAL A 55 2.77 3.13 -7.48
C VAL A 55 1.68 3.26 -8.55
N LEU A 56 1.94 3.98 -9.65
CA LEU A 56 1.05 4.03 -10.81
C LEU A 56 0.87 2.63 -11.43
N GLY A 57 1.96 1.89 -11.64
CA GLY A 57 1.91 0.50 -12.12
C GLY A 57 1.08 -0.41 -11.21
N GLN A 58 1.25 -0.28 -9.89
CA GLN A 58 0.45 -0.99 -8.90
C GLN A 58 -1.03 -0.57 -8.93
N ALA A 59 -1.33 0.72 -9.08
CA ALA A 59 -2.70 1.22 -9.20
C ALA A 59 -3.42 0.65 -10.42
N ILE A 60 -2.74 0.52 -11.55
CA ILE A 60 -3.28 -0.11 -12.78
C ILE A 60 -3.54 -1.61 -12.54
N ALA A 61 -2.63 -2.31 -11.90
CA ALA A 61 -2.70 -3.76 -11.73
C ALA A 61 -3.74 -4.19 -10.68
N VAL A 62 -3.82 -3.47 -9.54
CA VAL A 62 -4.58 -3.94 -8.38
C VAL A 62 -5.55 -2.90 -7.82
N GLY A 63 -5.45 -1.63 -8.18
CA GLY A 63 -6.15 -0.50 -7.57
C GLY A 63 -7.57 -0.77 -7.07
N GLY A 64 -8.55 -0.85 -7.97
CA GLY A 64 -9.94 -1.16 -7.59
C GLY A 64 -10.22 -2.64 -7.38
N LEU A 65 -9.36 -3.54 -7.88
CA LEU A 65 -9.56 -4.98 -7.81
C LEU A 65 -9.49 -5.49 -6.35
N SER A 66 -8.61 -4.92 -5.54
CA SER A 66 -8.51 -5.21 -4.10
C SER A 66 -9.84 -4.94 -3.37
N THR A 67 -10.46 -3.79 -3.64
CA THR A 67 -11.76 -3.42 -3.08
C THR A 67 -12.88 -4.36 -3.54
N ALA A 68 -12.87 -4.74 -4.83
CA ALA A 68 -13.83 -5.68 -5.39
C ALA A 68 -13.71 -7.07 -4.75
N VAL A 69 -12.48 -7.58 -4.63
CA VAL A 69 -12.21 -8.88 -3.96
C VAL A 69 -12.70 -8.86 -2.52
N THR A 70 -12.39 -7.83 -1.74
CA THR A 70 -12.88 -7.69 -0.35
C THR A 70 -14.41 -7.74 -0.30
N LYS A 71 -15.09 -6.94 -1.12
CA LYS A 71 -16.56 -6.83 -1.14
C LYS A 71 -17.22 -8.15 -1.51
N TYR A 72 -16.80 -8.77 -2.62
CA TYR A 72 -17.43 -10.00 -3.10
C TYR A 72 -17.08 -11.21 -2.24
N THR A 73 -15.86 -11.29 -1.70
CA THR A 73 -15.50 -12.33 -0.72
C THR A 73 -16.40 -12.25 0.52
N ALA A 74 -16.62 -11.06 1.08
CA ALA A 74 -17.53 -10.85 2.20
C ALA A 74 -18.97 -11.25 1.84
N ALA A 75 -19.47 -10.85 0.66
CA ALA A 75 -20.82 -11.18 0.20
C ALA A 75 -21.01 -12.69 0.01
N TYR A 76 -20.04 -13.38 -0.61
CA TYR A 76 -20.11 -14.85 -0.79
C TYR A 76 -19.97 -15.61 0.53
N SER A 77 -19.15 -15.11 1.45
CA SER A 77 -19.03 -15.67 2.81
C SER A 77 -20.36 -15.58 3.56
N ALA A 78 -21.04 -14.42 3.51
CA ALA A 78 -22.36 -14.23 4.11
C ALA A 78 -23.44 -15.15 3.50
N GLN A 79 -23.36 -15.43 2.20
CA GLN A 79 -24.26 -16.34 1.49
C GLN A 79 -23.88 -17.82 1.65
N LYS A 80 -22.82 -18.15 2.41
CA LYS A 80 -22.27 -19.51 2.56
C LYS A 80 -21.76 -20.13 1.25
N LYS A 81 -21.53 -19.32 0.21
CA LYS A 81 -21.00 -19.74 -1.10
C LYS A 81 -19.47 -19.62 -1.14
N LYS A 82 -18.80 -20.29 -0.22
CA LYS A 82 -17.34 -20.19 -0.02
C LYS A 82 -16.55 -20.51 -1.29
N ASP A 83 -17.00 -21.49 -2.08
CA ASP A 83 -16.36 -21.88 -3.33
C ASP A 83 -16.30 -20.74 -4.35
N LYS A 84 -17.42 -20.01 -4.50
CA LYS A 84 -17.44 -18.84 -5.40
C LYS A 84 -16.52 -17.74 -4.91
N GLY A 85 -16.45 -17.52 -3.59
CA GLY A 85 -15.50 -16.58 -2.99
C GLY A 85 -14.04 -16.96 -3.27
N TYR A 86 -13.71 -18.25 -3.16
CA TYR A 86 -12.37 -18.76 -3.44
C TYR A 86 -12.01 -18.67 -4.93
N VAL A 87 -12.94 -19.05 -5.83
CA VAL A 87 -12.74 -18.91 -7.29
C VAL A 87 -12.57 -17.44 -7.67
N ASN A 88 -13.37 -16.55 -7.10
CA ASN A 88 -13.26 -15.10 -7.27
C ASN A 88 -11.85 -14.59 -6.88
N PHE A 89 -11.37 -15.01 -5.71
CA PHE A 89 -10.04 -14.67 -5.23
C PHE A 89 -8.93 -15.19 -6.15
N LEU A 90 -8.96 -16.48 -6.55
CA LEU A 90 -7.95 -17.06 -7.42
C LEU A 90 -7.92 -16.39 -8.80
N ALA A 91 -9.10 -16.13 -9.39
CA ALA A 91 -9.19 -15.44 -10.67
C ALA A 91 -8.59 -14.03 -10.59
N ALA A 92 -8.92 -13.28 -9.54
CA ALA A 92 -8.35 -11.96 -9.29
C ALA A 92 -6.83 -12.01 -9.06
N LEU A 93 -6.34 -13.00 -8.28
CA LEU A 93 -4.91 -13.19 -8.01
C LEU A 93 -4.12 -13.47 -9.29
N LEU A 94 -4.60 -14.40 -10.12
CA LEU A 94 -3.95 -14.74 -11.39
C LEU A 94 -3.93 -13.55 -12.35
N CYS A 95 -5.07 -12.87 -12.50
CA CYS A 95 -5.18 -11.69 -13.35
C CYS A 95 -4.24 -10.56 -12.89
N CYS A 96 -4.26 -10.24 -11.60
CA CYS A 96 -3.43 -9.20 -11.01
C CYS A 96 -1.93 -9.53 -11.16
N THR A 97 -1.53 -10.79 -10.90
CA THR A 97 -0.14 -11.23 -11.06
C THR A 97 0.30 -11.13 -12.52
N ALA A 98 -0.54 -11.54 -13.47
CA ALA A 98 -0.22 -11.42 -14.90
C ALA A 98 -0.06 -9.95 -15.32
N VAL A 99 -1.02 -9.08 -14.96
CA VAL A 99 -0.99 -7.65 -15.31
C VAL A 99 0.21 -6.95 -14.67
N SER A 100 0.47 -7.18 -13.38
CA SER A 100 1.62 -6.58 -12.69
C SER A 100 2.97 -7.04 -13.25
N THR A 101 3.07 -8.31 -13.63
CA THR A 101 4.27 -8.85 -14.28
C THR A 101 4.48 -8.23 -15.66
N ILE A 102 3.40 -8.08 -16.46
CA ILE A 102 3.48 -7.40 -17.76
C ILE A 102 3.95 -5.95 -17.56
N ILE A 103 3.38 -5.22 -16.60
CA ILE A 103 3.78 -3.84 -16.31
C ILE A 103 5.24 -3.79 -15.86
N ALA A 104 5.67 -4.69 -14.97
CA ALA A 104 7.07 -4.77 -14.53
C ALA A 104 8.03 -5.00 -15.71
N VAL A 105 7.72 -5.95 -16.60
CA VAL A 105 8.50 -6.22 -17.81
C VAL A 105 8.53 -5.01 -18.75
N LEU A 106 7.41 -4.31 -18.92
CA LEU A 106 7.36 -3.09 -19.74
C LEU A 106 8.23 -1.98 -19.14
N ILE A 107 8.19 -1.77 -17.82
CA ILE A 107 9.07 -0.80 -17.14
C ILE A 107 10.53 -1.20 -17.32
N ILE A 108 10.91 -2.47 -17.10
CA ILE A 108 12.29 -2.94 -17.23
C ILE A 108 12.80 -2.78 -18.67
N LYS A 109 12.02 -3.17 -19.68
CA LYS A 109 12.42 -3.04 -21.09
C LYS A 109 12.56 -1.58 -21.52
N ASN A 110 11.72 -0.70 -21.00
CA ASN A 110 11.73 0.71 -21.34
C ASN A 110 12.44 1.59 -20.29
N ALA A 111 13.15 0.98 -19.31
CA ALA A 111 13.77 1.70 -18.21
C ALA A 111 14.71 2.82 -18.69
N THR A 112 15.49 2.60 -19.77
CA THR A 112 16.36 3.61 -20.34
C THR A 112 15.59 4.78 -20.95
N PHE A 113 14.47 4.53 -21.63
CA PHE A 113 13.62 5.56 -22.19
C PHE A 113 12.95 6.37 -21.09
N ILE A 114 12.36 5.69 -20.10
CA ILE A 114 11.69 6.31 -18.95
C ILE A 114 12.70 7.19 -18.17
N ALA A 115 13.90 6.68 -17.89
CA ALA A 115 14.91 7.41 -17.17
C ALA A 115 15.34 8.66 -17.91
N LYS A 116 15.62 8.57 -19.23
CA LYS A 116 16.11 9.70 -20.02
C LYS A 116 15.04 10.74 -20.37
N VAL A 117 13.84 10.28 -20.76
CA VAL A 117 12.80 11.17 -21.31
C VAL A 117 11.91 11.73 -20.21
N PHE A 118 11.48 10.89 -19.25
CA PHE A 118 10.59 11.32 -18.19
C PHE A 118 11.34 11.83 -16.96
N LEU A 119 12.39 11.11 -16.51
CA LEU A 119 13.06 11.45 -15.26
C LEU A 119 14.30 12.33 -15.47
N SER A 120 14.70 12.56 -16.72
CA SER A 120 15.86 13.37 -17.13
C SER A 120 17.18 12.98 -16.44
N ASP A 121 17.27 11.79 -15.87
CA ASP A 121 18.44 11.27 -15.16
C ASP A 121 18.67 9.78 -15.44
N ASN A 122 19.87 9.46 -15.94
CA ASN A 122 20.27 8.08 -16.23
C ASN A 122 20.42 7.20 -14.98
N LEU A 123 20.66 7.79 -13.81
CA LEU A 123 20.79 7.09 -12.53
C LEU A 123 19.45 6.41 -12.14
N CYS A 124 18.34 6.97 -12.57
CA CYS A 124 17.02 6.40 -12.32
C CYS A 124 16.79 5.05 -13.02
N LYS A 125 17.60 4.67 -14.04
CA LYS A 125 17.43 3.41 -14.77
C LYS A 125 17.54 2.19 -13.88
N SER A 126 18.61 2.08 -13.09
CA SER A 126 18.82 0.96 -12.17
C SER A 126 17.76 0.94 -11.08
N LEU A 127 17.38 2.11 -10.58
CA LEU A 127 16.35 2.25 -9.56
C LEU A 127 14.97 1.80 -10.06
N LEU A 128 14.60 2.16 -11.30
CA LEU A 128 13.37 1.70 -11.95
C LEU A 128 13.31 0.19 -12.08
N ILE A 129 14.44 -0.45 -12.41
CA ILE A 129 14.51 -1.92 -12.55
C ILE A 129 14.29 -2.58 -11.20
N ILE A 130 14.98 -2.12 -10.13
CA ILE A 130 14.82 -2.67 -8.78
C ILE A 130 13.36 -2.50 -8.32
N ALA A 131 12.80 -1.31 -8.49
CA ALA A 131 11.44 -1.01 -8.10
C ALA A 131 10.40 -1.80 -8.92
N ALA A 132 10.64 -2.04 -10.21
CA ALA A 132 9.76 -2.85 -11.04
C ALA A 132 9.67 -4.32 -10.56
N TYR A 133 10.75 -4.89 -10.03
CA TYR A 133 10.72 -6.24 -9.46
C TYR A 133 9.81 -6.34 -8.23
N SER A 134 9.57 -5.27 -7.49
CA SER A 134 8.66 -5.30 -6.33
C SER A 134 7.18 -5.36 -6.73
N LEU A 135 6.80 -4.90 -7.94
CA LEU A 135 5.41 -4.78 -8.38
C LEU A 135 4.59 -6.08 -8.30
N PRO A 136 5.04 -7.23 -8.83
CA PRO A 136 4.27 -8.47 -8.75
C PRO A 136 4.02 -8.90 -7.31
N PHE A 137 5.04 -8.78 -6.44
CA PHE A 137 4.93 -9.15 -5.02
C PHE A 137 3.96 -8.24 -4.27
N ALA A 138 4.06 -6.92 -4.46
CA ALA A 138 3.15 -5.94 -3.87
C ALA A 138 1.69 -6.21 -4.29
N CYS A 139 1.47 -6.55 -5.55
CA CYS A 139 0.14 -6.86 -6.05
C CYS A 139 -0.41 -8.17 -5.49
N ILE A 140 0.41 -9.23 -5.40
CA ILE A 140 0.05 -10.52 -4.79
C ILE A 140 -0.33 -10.30 -3.31
N HIS A 141 0.53 -9.64 -2.55
CA HIS A 141 0.29 -9.29 -1.15
C HIS A 141 -1.03 -8.53 -0.98
N SER A 142 -1.29 -7.53 -1.81
CA SER A 142 -2.51 -6.71 -1.76
C SER A 142 -3.78 -7.53 -2.00
N VAL A 143 -3.81 -8.40 -3.02
CA VAL A 143 -5.00 -9.22 -3.34
C VAL A 143 -5.26 -10.27 -2.26
N ILE A 144 -4.21 -10.93 -1.75
CA ILE A 144 -4.37 -11.92 -0.67
C ILE A 144 -4.84 -11.23 0.62
N SER A 145 -4.29 -10.07 0.97
CA SER A 145 -4.73 -9.30 2.12
C SER A 145 -6.21 -8.88 1.98
N SER A 146 -6.62 -8.46 0.79
CA SER A 146 -8.02 -8.11 0.49
C SER A 146 -8.97 -9.30 0.65
N TYR A 147 -8.54 -10.49 0.26
CA TYR A 147 -9.30 -11.73 0.47
C TYR A 147 -9.47 -12.03 1.97
N PHE A 148 -8.41 -11.93 2.75
CA PHE A 148 -8.49 -12.13 4.20
C PHE A 148 -9.36 -11.09 4.92
N ILE A 149 -9.30 -9.83 4.50
CA ILE A 149 -10.21 -8.78 5.00
C ILE A 149 -11.67 -9.15 4.68
N GLY A 150 -11.95 -9.61 3.47
CA GLY A 150 -13.28 -10.08 3.07
C GLY A 150 -13.78 -11.29 3.86
N LEU A 151 -12.88 -12.10 4.39
CA LEU A 151 -13.18 -13.22 5.31
C LEU A 151 -13.23 -12.78 6.79
N GLU A 152 -13.09 -11.49 7.09
CA GLU A 152 -13.01 -10.93 8.45
C GLU A 152 -11.78 -11.43 9.26
N LEU A 153 -10.75 -11.92 8.57
CA LEU A 153 -9.49 -12.41 9.17
C LEU A 153 -8.45 -11.29 9.25
N HIS A 154 -8.79 -10.18 9.88
CA HIS A 154 -7.98 -8.95 9.92
C HIS A 154 -6.58 -9.11 10.54
N ILE A 155 -6.35 -10.15 11.34
CA ILE A 155 -5.04 -10.43 11.97
C ILE A 155 -3.99 -10.77 10.92
N LEU A 156 -4.35 -11.47 9.84
CA LEU A 156 -3.40 -11.89 8.82
C LEU A 156 -2.85 -10.72 7.99
N PRO A 157 -3.68 -9.82 7.44
CA PRO A 157 -3.17 -8.60 6.81
C PRO A 157 -2.38 -7.70 7.77
N ALA A 158 -2.79 -7.64 9.05
CA ALA A 158 -2.05 -6.91 10.07
C ALA A 158 -0.63 -7.48 10.26
N ALA A 159 -0.51 -8.80 10.39
CA ALA A 159 0.77 -9.48 10.52
C ALA A 159 1.64 -9.29 9.26
N ALA A 160 1.04 -9.38 8.05
CA ALA A 160 1.74 -9.16 6.79
C ALA A 160 2.35 -7.74 6.72
N GLN A 161 1.59 -6.70 7.10
CA GLN A 161 2.08 -5.32 7.15
C GLN A 161 3.25 -5.15 8.15
N VAL A 162 3.17 -5.78 9.32
CA VAL A 162 4.25 -5.71 10.31
C VAL A 162 5.50 -6.43 9.79
N ILE A 163 5.36 -7.62 9.21
CA ILE A 163 6.47 -8.38 8.61
C ILE A 163 7.13 -7.57 7.50
N GLU A 164 6.33 -6.99 6.58
CA GLU A 164 6.81 -6.11 5.52
C GLU A 164 7.66 -4.98 6.09
N GLN A 165 7.14 -4.26 7.09
CA GLN A 165 7.82 -3.10 7.66
C GLN A 165 9.11 -3.50 8.41
N VAL A 166 9.09 -4.59 9.18
CA VAL A 166 10.26 -5.08 9.90
C VAL A 166 11.36 -5.51 8.94
N ILE A 167 11.02 -6.32 7.93
CA ILE A 167 11.99 -6.78 6.93
C ILE A 167 12.56 -5.61 6.12
N ARG A 168 11.72 -4.65 5.71
CA ARG A 168 12.14 -3.43 5.02
C ARG A 168 13.19 -2.67 5.83
N ILE A 169 12.87 -2.38 7.10
CA ILE A 169 13.76 -1.65 8.00
C ILE A 169 15.06 -2.42 8.19
N THR A 170 15.00 -3.71 8.54
CA THR A 170 16.18 -4.55 8.77
C THR A 170 17.07 -4.61 7.54
N CYS A 171 16.48 -4.79 6.35
CA CYS A 171 17.21 -4.83 5.09
C CYS A 171 17.97 -3.52 4.84
N VAL A 172 17.32 -2.37 5.01
CA VAL A 172 17.97 -1.07 4.81
C VAL A 172 19.08 -0.84 5.84
N PHE A 173 18.87 -1.17 7.11
CA PHE A 173 19.91 -1.10 8.13
C PHE A 173 21.14 -1.95 7.77
N THR A 174 20.90 -3.17 7.28
CA THR A 174 21.98 -4.08 6.89
C THR A 174 22.77 -3.55 5.71
N PHE A 175 22.08 -3.11 4.63
CA PHE A 175 22.76 -2.55 3.45
C PHE A 175 23.45 -1.23 3.74
N ALA A 176 22.87 -0.36 4.58
CA ALA A 176 23.51 0.87 5.01
C ALA A 176 24.80 0.58 5.81
N GLY A 177 24.76 -0.39 6.73
CA GLY A 177 25.96 -0.78 7.49
C GLY A 177 27.06 -1.39 6.61
N ILE A 178 26.71 -2.13 5.55
CA ILE A 178 27.68 -2.65 4.58
C ILE A 178 28.29 -1.49 3.76
N ALA A 179 27.50 -0.52 3.31
CA ALA A 179 27.99 0.64 2.58
C ALA A 179 28.96 1.45 3.43
N GLU A 180 28.63 1.73 4.70
CA GLU A 180 29.50 2.44 5.64
C GLU A 180 30.83 1.72 5.88
N GLN A 181 30.81 0.37 6.02
CA GLN A 181 32.03 -0.44 6.16
C GLN A 181 32.94 -0.33 4.92
N ASN A 182 32.36 -0.15 3.74
CA ASN A 182 33.08 0.04 2.50
C ASN A 182 33.54 1.51 2.26
N GLY A 183 33.23 2.42 3.19
CA GLY A 183 33.51 3.85 3.07
C GLY A 183 32.60 4.60 2.10
N GLU A 184 31.45 4.00 1.74
CA GLU A 184 30.46 4.58 0.85
C GLU A 184 29.24 5.08 1.64
N SER A 185 28.57 6.13 1.15
CA SER A 185 27.27 6.55 1.69
C SER A 185 26.15 5.70 1.08
N PRO A 186 25.14 5.31 1.88
CA PRO A 186 23.96 4.60 1.35
C PRO A 186 23.29 5.42 0.24
N ASP A 187 22.88 4.75 -0.83
CA ASP A 187 22.26 5.35 -2.00
C ASP A 187 20.74 5.02 -2.11
N ALA A 188 20.08 5.56 -3.13
CA ALA A 188 18.66 5.34 -3.39
C ALA A 188 18.33 3.85 -3.61
N SER A 189 19.26 3.03 -4.09
CA SER A 189 19.06 1.58 -4.30
C SER A 189 18.86 0.84 -2.99
N THR A 190 19.55 1.27 -1.92
CA THR A 190 19.40 0.72 -0.57
C THR A 190 17.96 0.77 -0.08
N ALA A 191 17.27 1.89 -0.28
CA ALA A 191 15.86 2.03 0.10
C ALA A 191 14.95 1.13 -0.74
N LEU A 192 15.22 1.00 -2.05
CA LEU A 192 14.43 0.15 -2.97
C LEU A 192 14.63 -1.34 -2.71
N TYR A 193 15.83 -1.79 -2.37
CA TYR A 193 16.07 -3.17 -1.92
C TYR A 193 15.30 -3.49 -0.64
N GLY A 194 15.21 -2.52 0.27
CA GLY A 194 14.37 -2.67 1.47
C GLY A 194 12.89 -2.87 1.12
N ILE A 195 12.35 -2.09 0.18
CA ILE A 195 10.97 -2.26 -0.31
C ILE A 195 10.79 -3.64 -0.94
N LEU A 196 11.67 -4.02 -1.85
CA LEU A 196 11.60 -5.31 -2.54
C LEU A 196 11.62 -6.48 -1.55
N ALA A 197 12.53 -6.46 -0.58
CA ALA A 197 12.64 -7.49 0.45
C ALA A 197 11.37 -7.54 1.33
N GLY A 198 10.82 -6.40 1.72
CA GLY A 198 9.57 -6.31 2.49
C GLY A 198 8.38 -6.89 1.72
N GLU A 199 8.21 -6.55 0.45
CA GLU A 199 7.13 -7.05 -0.39
C GLU A 199 7.25 -8.57 -0.67
N ILE A 200 8.46 -9.08 -0.88
CA ILE A 200 8.70 -10.52 -1.00
C ILE A 200 8.32 -11.23 0.29
N ALA A 201 8.78 -10.75 1.44
CA ALA A 201 8.51 -11.38 2.73
C ALA A 201 7.01 -11.38 3.06
N SER A 202 6.31 -10.27 2.85
CA SER A 202 4.88 -10.18 3.09
C SER A 202 4.07 -11.05 2.13
N SER A 203 4.44 -11.11 0.85
CA SER A 203 3.77 -11.98 -0.12
C SER A 203 3.98 -13.45 0.17
N VAL A 204 5.20 -13.86 0.56
CA VAL A 204 5.50 -15.24 1.01
C VAL A 204 4.67 -15.60 2.25
N PHE A 205 4.64 -14.73 3.25
CA PHE A 205 3.80 -14.94 4.44
C PHE A 205 2.32 -15.11 4.06
N CYS A 206 1.79 -14.23 3.20
CA CYS A 206 0.42 -14.32 2.72
C CYS A 206 0.13 -15.62 1.96
N PHE A 207 1.05 -16.09 1.11
CA PHE A 207 0.93 -17.37 0.42
C PHE A 207 0.88 -18.54 1.40
N ILE A 208 1.79 -18.57 2.36
CA ILE A 208 1.82 -19.58 3.42
C ILE A 208 0.48 -19.59 4.18
N ALA A 209 -0.02 -18.40 4.55
CA ALA A 209 -1.30 -18.28 5.24
C ALA A 209 -2.48 -18.83 4.39
N VAL A 210 -2.50 -18.58 3.07
CA VAL A 210 -3.52 -19.15 2.17
C VAL A 210 -3.45 -20.67 2.14
N ILE A 211 -2.24 -21.26 2.07
CA ILE A 211 -2.07 -22.72 2.04
C ILE A 211 -2.59 -23.36 3.34
N PHE A 212 -2.20 -22.84 4.51
CA PHE A 212 -2.63 -23.37 5.79
C PHE A 212 -4.12 -23.21 6.09
N LEU A 213 -4.74 -22.19 5.50
CA LEU A 213 -6.18 -21.93 5.71
C LEU A 213 -7.06 -22.53 4.61
N LYS A 214 -6.48 -23.05 3.54
CA LYS A 214 -7.20 -23.60 2.40
C LYS A 214 -8.25 -24.64 2.82
N ASP A 215 -7.87 -25.57 3.67
CA ASP A 215 -8.74 -26.68 4.11
C ASP A 215 -9.87 -26.21 5.03
N ARG A 216 -9.66 -25.11 5.76
CA ARG A 216 -10.67 -24.53 6.66
C ARG A 216 -11.79 -23.79 5.90
N TYR A 217 -11.52 -23.36 4.68
CA TYR A 217 -12.44 -22.55 3.85
C TYR A 217 -12.91 -23.24 2.56
N LYS A 218 -12.37 -24.43 2.25
CA LYS A 218 -12.96 -25.33 1.26
C LYS A 218 -14.14 -26.08 1.89
N THR A 219 -15.25 -26.13 1.17
CA THR A 219 -16.37 -27.02 1.52
C THR A 219 -16.06 -28.40 0.95
N GLU A 220 -16.18 -29.46 1.74
CA GLU A 220 -15.88 -30.85 1.31
C GLU A 220 -16.66 -31.28 0.05
N GLU A 221 -17.85 -30.73 -0.16
CA GLU A 221 -18.69 -31.02 -1.34
C GLU A 221 -18.14 -30.49 -2.67
N ALA A 222 -17.27 -29.46 -2.65
CA ALA A 222 -16.79 -28.83 -3.87
C ALA A 222 -15.60 -29.56 -4.51
N ALA A 223 -14.91 -30.41 -3.77
CA ALA A 223 -13.67 -31.04 -4.23
C ALA A 223 -13.90 -32.19 -5.24
N LEU A 224 -15.11 -32.73 -5.34
CA LEU A 224 -15.38 -33.99 -6.03
C LEU A 224 -16.28 -33.91 -7.28
N SER A 225 -16.91 -32.76 -7.58
CA SER A 225 -18.00 -32.75 -8.57
C SER A 225 -17.89 -31.80 -9.76
N LYS A 226 -16.88 -30.92 -9.85
CA LYS A 226 -16.87 -29.91 -10.92
C LYS A 226 -15.65 -30.04 -11.84
N THR A 227 -15.89 -29.98 -13.16
CA THR A 227 -14.84 -30.04 -14.17
C THR A 227 -13.91 -28.83 -14.11
N PRO A 228 -12.62 -28.94 -14.51
CA PRO A 228 -11.71 -27.80 -14.61
C PRO A 228 -12.27 -26.64 -15.45
N LEU A 229 -13.04 -26.98 -16.50
CA LEU A 229 -13.70 -26.02 -17.38
C LEU A 229 -14.71 -25.13 -16.62
N TYR A 230 -15.42 -25.71 -15.63
CA TYR A 230 -16.34 -24.95 -14.77
C TYR A 230 -15.59 -23.87 -13.97
N TYR A 231 -14.43 -24.21 -13.39
CA TYR A 231 -13.64 -23.24 -12.60
C TYR A 231 -13.09 -22.11 -13.48
N ILE A 232 -12.71 -22.41 -14.73
CA ILE A 232 -12.24 -21.40 -15.68
C ILE A 232 -13.39 -20.48 -16.08
N SER A 233 -14.56 -21.03 -16.47
CA SER A 233 -15.70 -20.22 -16.88
C SER A 233 -16.24 -19.36 -15.74
N GLU A 234 -16.38 -19.94 -14.55
CA GLU A 234 -16.79 -19.18 -13.35
C GLU A 234 -15.76 -18.10 -13.00
N GLY A 235 -14.46 -18.38 -13.10
CA GLY A 235 -13.39 -17.42 -12.89
C GLY A 235 -13.48 -16.21 -13.82
N ILE A 236 -13.76 -16.42 -15.10
CA ILE A 236 -13.94 -15.34 -16.09
C ILE A 236 -15.17 -14.50 -15.72
N ILE A 237 -16.27 -15.12 -15.35
CA ILE A 237 -17.50 -14.42 -14.92
C ILE A 237 -17.19 -13.57 -13.68
N GLN A 238 -16.51 -14.14 -12.69
CA GLN A 238 -16.13 -13.43 -11.47
C GLN A 238 -15.19 -12.25 -11.75
N LEU A 239 -14.23 -12.39 -12.69
CA LEU A 239 -13.40 -11.29 -13.13
C LEU A 239 -14.23 -10.16 -13.75
N ALA A 240 -15.17 -10.48 -14.63
CA ALA A 240 -16.05 -9.47 -15.25
C ALA A 240 -16.86 -8.71 -14.18
N VAL A 241 -17.38 -9.41 -13.17
CA VAL A 241 -18.09 -8.83 -12.03
C VAL A 241 -17.17 -7.91 -11.21
N ASN A 242 -15.94 -8.39 -10.93
CA ASN A 242 -14.94 -7.59 -10.22
C ASN A 242 -14.58 -6.31 -10.98
N TYR A 243 -14.29 -6.41 -12.28
CA TYR A 243 -13.90 -5.25 -13.09
C TYR A 243 -15.00 -4.20 -13.23
N ARG A 244 -16.27 -4.60 -13.25
CA ARG A 244 -17.38 -3.64 -13.26
C ARG A 244 -17.36 -2.72 -12.02
N LEU A 245 -16.97 -3.24 -10.86
CA LEU A 245 -16.81 -2.44 -9.64
C LEU A 245 -15.42 -1.78 -9.59
N ALA A 246 -14.39 -2.49 -10.00
CA ALA A 246 -13.00 -2.07 -9.89
C ALA A 246 -12.67 -0.90 -10.84
N LEU A 247 -13.25 -0.87 -12.04
CA LEU A 247 -12.86 0.08 -13.09
C LEU A 247 -12.94 1.55 -12.66
N PRO A 248 -14.06 2.06 -12.10
CA PRO A 248 -14.13 3.45 -11.67
C PRO A 248 -13.17 3.76 -10.51
N ILE A 249 -12.94 2.79 -9.60
CA ILE A 249 -12.01 2.94 -8.48
C ILE A 249 -10.58 2.96 -9.01
N THR A 250 -10.23 2.05 -9.92
CA THR A 250 -8.92 2.02 -10.58
C THR A 250 -8.66 3.32 -11.35
N ALA A 251 -9.65 3.82 -12.11
CA ALA A 251 -9.52 5.08 -12.83
C ALA A 251 -9.19 6.25 -11.89
N ASN A 252 -9.85 6.33 -10.74
CA ASN A 252 -9.55 7.35 -9.73
C ASN A 252 -8.12 7.22 -9.19
N HIS A 253 -7.69 6.00 -8.82
CA HIS A 253 -6.32 5.76 -8.35
C HIS A 253 -5.28 6.09 -9.42
N VAL A 254 -5.53 5.68 -10.67
CA VAL A 254 -4.64 5.97 -11.80
C VAL A 254 -4.53 7.47 -12.03
N CYS A 255 -5.63 8.22 -12.04
CA CYS A 255 -5.59 9.68 -12.17
C CYS A 255 -4.74 10.34 -11.07
N LEU A 256 -4.95 9.96 -9.81
CA LEU A 256 -4.19 10.50 -8.68
C LEU A 256 -2.68 10.22 -8.82
N HIS A 257 -2.32 8.98 -9.15
CA HIS A 257 -0.90 8.59 -9.26
C HIS A 257 -0.24 9.11 -10.55
N LEU A 258 -1.01 9.33 -11.62
CA LEU A 258 -0.52 10.09 -12.78
C LEU A 258 -0.15 11.51 -12.41
N MET A 259 -1.01 12.22 -11.66
CA MET A 259 -0.70 13.58 -11.19
C MET A 259 0.56 13.61 -10.33
N GLN A 260 0.72 12.65 -9.41
CA GLN A 260 1.94 12.52 -8.62
C GLN A 260 3.17 12.21 -9.46
N SER A 261 3.03 11.40 -10.52
CA SER A 261 4.12 11.10 -11.45
C SER A 261 4.53 12.34 -12.25
N PHE A 262 3.57 13.15 -12.69
CA PHE A 262 3.86 14.43 -13.34
C PHE A 262 4.53 15.41 -12.40
N GLU A 263 4.07 15.53 -11.16
CA GLU A 263 4.69 16.36 -10.14
C GLU A 263 6.15 15.97 -9.92
N ALA A 264 6.43 14.67 -9.80
CA ALA A 264 7.78 14.15 -9.59
C ALA A 264 8.75 14.50 -10.72
N VAL A 265 8.25 14.65 -11.94
CA VAL A 265 9.06 15.03 -13.11
C VAL A 265 9.15 16.54 -13.26
N LEU A 266 8.03 17.24 -13.18
CA LEU A 266 7.95 18.68 -13.47
C LEU A 266 8.69 19.52 -12.43
N LEU A 267 8.63 19.15 -11.15
CA LEU A 267 9.19 19.97 -10.09
C LEU A 267 10.72 20.06 -10.19
N PRO A 268 11.50 18.96 -10.30
CA PRO A 268 12.94 19.05 -10.54
C PRO A 268 13.28 19.75 -11.88
N MET A 269 12.54 19.46 -12.95
CA MET A 269 12.74 20.08 -14.25
C MET A 269 12.60 21.60 -14.19
N MET A 270 11.58 22.11 -13.49
CA MET A 270 11.39 23.55 -13.31
C MET A 270 12.53 24.19 -12.49
N LEU A 271 13.01 23.51 -11.45
CA LEU A 271 14.16 23.98 -10.68
C LEU A 271 15.42 24.10 -11.55
N ILE A 272 15.64 23.13 -12.44
CA ILE A 272 16.78 23.18 -13.38
C ILE A 272 16.62 24.35 -14.36
N THR A 273 15.43 24.59 -14.90
CA THR A 273 15.17 25.74 -15.80
C THR A 273 15.34 27.07 -15.09
N CYS A 274 15.13 27.13 -13.78
CA CYS A 274 15.39 28.31 -12.95
C CYS A 274 16.89 28.49 -12.56
N GLY A 275 17.80 27.66 -13.10
CA GLY A 275 19.24 27.79 -12.91
C GLY A 275 19.85 26.89 -11.85
N SER A 276 19.09 25.98 -11.24
CA SER A 276 19.66 24.99 -10.33
C SER A 276 20.40 23.90 -11.09
N THR A 277 21.49 23.37 -10.51
CA THR A 277 22.11 22.15 -11.04
C THR A 277 21.19 20.94 -10.84
N ASN A 278 21.40 19.87 -11.62
CA ASN A 278 20.59 18.63 -11.47
C ASN A 278 20.64 18.09 -10.04
N GLU A 279 21.81 18.07 -9.42
CA GLU A 279 22.00 17.62 -8.04
C GLU A 279 21.24 18.49 -7.03
N GLN A 280 21.28 19.82 -7.19
CA GLN A 280 20.55 20.76 -6.34
C GLN A 280 19.04 20.62 -6.50
N ALA A 281 18.55 20.44 -7.73
CA ALA A 281 17.13 20.22 -8.00
C ALA A 281 16.61 18.93 -7.37
N LEU A 282 17.38 17.84 -7.49
CA LEU A 282 17.09 16.56 -6.86
C LEU A 282 17.14 16.65 -5.34
N ALA A 283 18.13 17.33 -4.78
CA ALA A 283 18.24 17.54 -3.34
C ALA A 283 17.04 18.34 -2.81
N THR A 284 16.67 19.45 -3.47
CA THR A 284 15.51 20.26 -3.10
C THR A 284 14.20 19.45 -3.17
N TYR A 285 14.02 18.67 -4.23
CA TYR A 285 12.87 17.79 -4.39
C TYR A 285 12.85 16.70 -3.31
N GLY A 286 14.01 16.10 -3.01
CA GLY A 286 14.15 15.07 -1.97
C GLY A 286 13.84 15.61 -0.57
N VAL A 287 14.31 16.79 -0.23
CA VAL A 287 13.98 17.47 1.03
C VAL A 287 12.48 17.76 1.10
N LEU A 288 11.90 18.31 0.05
CA LEU A 288 10.47 18.64 0.03
C LEU A 288 9.60 17.40 0.18
N THR A 289 9.75 16.41 -0.69
CA THR A 289 8.84 15.27 -0.79
C THR A 289 9.22 14.10 0.13
N GLY A 290 10.51 13.91 0.38
CA GLY A 290 11.03 12.81 1.21
C GLY A 290 11.09 13.14 2.69
N MET A 291 11.29 14.40 3.05
CA MET A 291 11.48 14.83 4.44
C MET A 291 10.35 15.75 4.91
N THR A 292 10.15 16.90 4.27
CA THR A 292 9.23 17.94 4.73
C THR A 292 7.76 17.52 4.64
N MET A 293 7.30 17.07 3.47
CA MET A 293 5.90 16.68 3.28
C MET A 293 5.45 15.55 4.23
N PRO A 294 6.21 14.45 4.43
CA PRO A 294 5.84 13.44 5.41
C PRO A 294 5.73 13.97 6.83
N LEU A 295 6.58 14.92 7.23
CA LEU A 295 6.53 15.55 8.54
C LEU A 295 5.26 16.41 8.69
N VAL A 296 5.01 17.30 7.72
CA VAL A 296 3.84 18.18 7.72
C VAL A 296 2.52 17.40 7.68
N LEU A 297 2.48 16.29 6.91
CA LEU A 297 1.29 15.45 6.76
C LEU A 297 1.18 14.37 7.84
N PHE A 298 2.17 14.23 8.73
CA PHE A 298 2.12 13.21 9.79
C PHE A 298 0.87 13.30 10.69
N PRO A 299 0.40 14.48 11.10
CA PRO A 299 -0.85 14.60 11.87
C PRO A 299 -2.07 14.04 11.14
N ALA A 300 -2.12 14.16 9.81
CA ALA A 300 -3.20 13.62 9.00
C ALA A 300 -3.30 12.08 9.07
N THR A 301 -2.21 11.38 9.42
CA THR A 301 -2.23 9.92 9.61
C THR A 301 -3.11 9.51 10.77
N PHE A 302 -3.12 10.29 11.87
CA PHE A 302 -3.97 10.03 13.03
C PHE A 302 -5.44 10.31 12.72
N THR A 303 -5.74 11.41 12.02
CA THR A 303 -7.12 11.74 11.63
C THR A 303 -7.69 10.72 10.66
N ASN A 304 -6.89 10.21 9.71
CA ASN A 304 -7.28 9.15 8.80
C ASN A 304 -7.53 7.81 9.53
N ALA A 305 -6.65 7.44 10.47
CA ALA A 305 -6.83 6.22 11.26
C ALA A 305 -8.10 6.28 12.12
N MET A 306 -8.36 7.44 12.73
CA MET A 306 -9.56 7.67 13.53
C MET A 306 -10.82 7.63 12.65
N SER A 307 -10.81 8.24 11.47
CA SER A 307 -11.92 8.15 10.50
C SER A 307 -12.26 6.72 10.15
N GLN A 308 -11.26 5.88 9.89
CA GLN A 308 -11.46 4.46 9.60
C GLN A 308 -12.02 3.70 10.80
N ALA A 309 -11.58 4.02 12.02
CA ALA A 309 -12.07 3.37 13.23
C ALA A 309 -13.52 3.76 13.57
N LEU A 310 -13.93 4.99 13.30
CA LEU A 310 -15.28 5.50 13.58
C LEU A 310 -16.29 5.17 12.46
N LEU A 311 -15.85 4.92 11.25
CA LEU A 311 -16.71 4.70 10.09
C LEU A 311 -17.77 3.60 10.31
N PRO A 312 -17.45 2.41 10.90
CA PRO A 312 -18.46 1.38 11.17
C PRO A 312 -19.54 1.84 12.16
N ASP A 313 -19.15 2.58 13.21
CA ASP A 313 -20.09 3.07 14.22
C ASP A 313 -21.02 4.16 13.66
N ILE A 314 -20.47 5.05 12.85
CA ILE A 314 -21.21 6.10 12.12
C ILE A 314 -22.21 5.44 11.15
N SER A 315 -21.76 4.48 10.34
CA SER A 315 -22.60 3.78 9.37
C SER A 315 -23.75 3.01 10.05
N LYS A 316 -23.47 2.33 11.15
CA LYS A 316 -24.46 1.63 11.95
C LYS A 316 -25.49 2.57 12.58
N SER A 317 -25.01 3.67 13.17
CA SER A 317 -25.85 4.67 13.82
C SER A 317 -26.77 5.36 12.80
N TRP A 318 -26.27 5.62 11.59
CA TRP A 318 -27.06 6.15 10.48
C TRP A 318 -28.18 5.18 10.06
N GLN A 319 -27.84 3.91 9.82
CA GLN A 319 -28.80 2.89 9.39
C GLN A 319 -29.89 2.60 10.44
N THR A 320 -29.54 2.70 11.73
CA THR A 320 -30.49 2.49 12.84
C THR A 320 -31.25 3.75 13.23
N GLY A 321 -31.03 4.89 12.58
CA GLY A 321 -31.66 6.17 12.90
C GLY A 321 -31.27 6.74 14.26
N ASN A 322 -30.20 6.23 14.89
CA ASN A 322 -29.74 6.71 16.20
C ASN A 322 -28.90 7.98 16.06
N LEU A 323 -29.59 9.12 15.89
CA LEU A 323 -28.96 10.44 15.68
C LEU A 323 -28.12 10.89 16.88
N SER A 324 -28.49 10.51 18.11
CA SER A 324 -27.72 10.87 19.31
C SER A 324 -26.33 10.21 19.30
N ARG A 325 -26.25 8.94 18.95
CA ARG A 325 -24.97 8.20 18.84
C ARG A 325 -24.16 8.69 17.63
N LEU A 326 -24.82 8.94 16.50
CA LEU A 326 -24.21 9.52 15.32
C LEU A 326 -23.51 10.85 15.64
N ASN A 327 -24.25 11.77 16.27
CA ASN A 327 -23.71 13.09 16.65
C ASN A 327 -22.53 12.98 17.62
N LYS A 328 -22.57 12.06 18.59
CA LYS A 328 -21.44 11.82 19.50
C LYS A 328 -20.19 11.33 18.76
N SER A 329 -20.33 10.38 17.85
CA SER A 329 -19.20 9.86 17.06
C SER A 329 -18.62 10.93 16.13
N MET A 330 -19.47 11.74 15.50
CA MET A 330 -19.03 12.88 14.68
C MET A 330 -18.37 13.98 15.51
N GLN A 331 -18.94 14.34 16.65
CA GLN A 331 -18.33 15.31 17.57
C GLN A 331 -16.95 14.86 18.06
N LEU A 332 -16.82 13.57 18.45
CA LEU A 332 -15.54 12.99 18.84
C LEU A 332 -14.50 13.10 17.72
N ALA A 333 -14.89 12.74 16.49
CA ALA A 333 -14.01 12.84 15.32
C ALA A 333 -13.53 14.28 15.09
N LEU A 334 -14.44 15.24 15.08
CA LEU A 334 -14.12 16.65 14.86
C LEU A 334 -13.24 17.21 15.98
N THR A 335 -13.63 16.97 17.25
CA THR A 335 -12.88 17.48 18.41
C THR A 335 -11.45 16.94 18.44
N LEU A 336 -11.25 15.63 18.21
CA LEU A 336 -9.92 15.04 18.18
C LEU A 336 -9.09 15.56 17.00
N SER A 337 -9.70 15.71 15.81
CA SER A 337 -9.00 16.25 14.64
C SER A 337 -8.57 17.71 14.84
N CYS A 338 -9.46 18.54 15.41
CA CYS A 338 -9.13 19.93 15.76
C CYS A 338 -8.03 20.00 16.82
N ASN A 339 -8.11 19.19 17.87
CA ASN A 339 -7.09 19.18 18.93
C ASN A 339 -5.71 18.77 18.38
N ILE A 340 -5.63 17.73 17.52
CA ILE A 340 -4.39 17.33 16.86
C ILE A 340 -3.84 18.49 16.00
N GLY A 341 -4.70 19.14 15.20
CA GLY A 341 -4.30 20.30 14.39
C GLY A 341 -3.76 21.45 15.23
N ILE A 342 -4.46 21.82 16.31
CA ILE A 342 -4.04 22.89 17.23
C ILE A 342 -2.71 22.56 17.89
N MET A 343 -2.49 21.32 18.32
CA MET A 343 -1.24 20.89 18.94
C MET A 343 -0.05 20.93 17.96
N CYS A 344 -0.30 20.73 16.67
CA CYS A 344 0.75 20.77 15.65
C CYS A 344 1.21 22.19 15.31
N ILE A 345 0.37 23.22 15.49
CA ILE A 345 0.71 24.62 15.20
C ILE A 345 1.95 25.08 15.99
N PRO A 346 1.99 25.02 17.33
CA PRO A 346 3.18 25.39 18.08
C PRO A 346 4.38 24.48 17.79
N GLY A 347 4.13 23.18 17.56
CA GLY A 347 5.18 22.25 17.18
C GLY A 347 5.92 22.69 15.92
N PHE A 348 5.20 22.98 14.85
CA PHE A 348 5.80 23.46 13.60
C PHE A 348 6.35 24.87 13.69
N PHE A 349 5.73 25.74 14.51
CA PHE A 349 6.21 27.13 14.67
C PHE A 349 7.54 27.19 15.44
N PHE A 350 7.68 26.46 16.52
CA PHE A 350 8.88 26.51 17.36
C PHE A 350 10.00 25.60 16.88
N TYR A 351 9.68 24.46 16.29
CA TYR A 351 10.67 23.45 15.90
C TYR A 351 10.88 23.38 14.37
N GLY A 352 10.01 24.01 13.57
CA GLY A 352 10.11 23.95 12.10
C GLY A 352 11.39 24.58 11.53
N ALA A 353 12.00 25.52 12.24
CA ALA A 353 13.27 26.10 11.84
C ALA A 353 14.50 25.20 12.15
N GLY A 354 14.30 24.13 12.93
CA GLY A 354 15.36 23.16 13.28
C GLY A 354 15.33 21.86 12.47
N PHE A 355 14.31 21.68 11.65
CA PHE A 355 14.16 20.58 10.71
C PHE A 355 14.45 21.04 9.29
#